data_f29ad34c387c964eaf07b96bbd73558d
#
_entry.id   f29ad34c387c964eaf07b96bbd73558d
#
_cell.length_a   1.000
_cell.length_b   1.000
_cell.length_c   1.000
_cell.angle_alpha   90.00
_cell.angle_beta   90.00
_cell.angle_gamma   90.00
#
_symmetry.space_group_name_H-M   'P 1'
#
loop_
_entity.id
_entity.type
_entity.pdbx_description
1 polymer ?
#
loop_
_entity_poly.entity_id
_entity_poly.type
_entity_poly.pdbx_seq_one_letter_code
_entity_poly.pdbx_strand_id
1 'polypeptide(L)'
;MLKKTCLIFVFLTLQTTFYGFNADFSTSSEAGITLEEKMEALYVISPYDHVIRNISEREGNDWRLMSAIAYHESRFKADIVSRRGARGLMQIMPAVARQFDVASEEALLDPETNVLLANKVWNRIDSTLDLPAGISEKDRMSLILACYNGGIGHVNDARRLARVNGEDPNSWEVVLRYLELKSDPAYYQHEVVKCGKFTGYRQTRAFVQDVMNRYNKYCRIAQL
;
A
#
# COMPACT_ATOMS: atom_id res chain seq x y z
N MET A 1 -1.40 29.88 -21.26
CA MET A 1 -0.76 30.92 -20.46
C MET A 1 -1.72 31.74 -19.56
N LEU A 2 -2.98 31.28 -19.36
CA LEU A 2 -3.99 32.03 -18.56
C LEU A 2 -4.22 31.49 -17.13
N LYS A 3 -3.59 30.38 -16.73
CA LYS A 3 -3.82 29.78 -15.41
C LYS A 3 -2.86 30.24 -14.29
N LYS A 4 -1.77 30.93 -14.65
CA LYS A 4 -0.81 31.44 -13.62
C LYS A 4 -1.15 32.83 -13.07
N THR A 5 -1.95 33.61 -13.80
CA THR A 5 -2.31 34.97 -13.40
C THR A 5 -3.43 35.02 -12.35
N CYS A 6 -4.28 33.97 -12.30
CA CYS A 6 -5.41 33.94 -11.36
C CYS A 6 -4.99 33.60 -9.92
N LEU A 7 -3.90 32.84 -9.75
CA LEU A 7 -3.41 32.45 -8.40
C LEU A 7 -2.74 33.60 -7.66
N ILE A 8 -2.06 34.50 -8.39
CA ILE A 8 -1.37 35.66 -7.79
C ILE A 8 -2.38 36.73 -7.30
N PHE A 9 -3.53 36.85 -7.99
CA PHE A 9 -4.56 37.82 -7.60
C PHE A 9 -5.34 37.42 -6.33
N VAL A 10 -5.51 36.11 -6.07
CA VAL A 10 -6.18 35.63 -4.85
C VAL A 10 -5.28 35.83 -3.62
N PHE A 11 -3.95 35.74 -3.78
CA PHE A 11 -3.01 35.98 -2.67
C PHE A 11 -2.89 37.46 -2.32
N LEU A 12 -2.98 38.37 -3.28
CA LEU A 12 -2.89 39.83 -3.01
C LEU A 12 -4.17 40.38 -2.35
N THR A 13 -5.34 39.85 -2.65
CA THR A 13 -6.60 40.32 -2.02
C THR A 13 -6.75 39.83 -0.58
N LEU A 14 -6.08 38.76 -0.17
CA LEU A 14 -6.09 38.34 1.23
C LEU A 14 -5.16 39.17 2.14
N GLN A 15 -4.12 39.79 1.57
CA GLN A 15 -3.21 40.62 2.38
C GLN A 15 -3.74 42.04 2.67
N THR A 16 -4.68 42.54 1.88
CA THR A 16 -5.22 43.91 2.09
C THR A 16 -6.39 43.98 3.04
N THR A 17 -7.00 42.86 3.42
CA THR A 17 -8.09 42.82 4.41
C THR A 17 -7.62 42.62 5.87
N PHE A 18 -6.31 42.45 6.10
CA PHE A 18 -5.79 42.18 7.46
C PHE A 18 -5.36 43.43 8.23
N TYR A 19 -5.49 44.63 7.66
CA TYR A 19 -5.03 45.89 8.29
C TYR A 19 -6.17 46.79 8.81
N GLY A 20 -7.23 46.23 9.35
CA GLY A 20 -8.33 47.09 9.79
C GLY A 20 -9.34 46.50 10.75
N PHE A 21 -8.95 45.55 11.62
CA PHE A 21 -9.89 45.08 12.63
C PHE A 21 -9.19 44.86 13.98
N ASN A 22 -9.00 45.98 14.72
CA ASN A 22 -8.85 45.94 16.17
C ASN A 22 -10.26 45.89 16.75
N ALA A 23 -10.75 44.73 17.08
CA ALA A 23 -11.87 44.56 17.98
C ALA A 23 -11.49 43.52 19.01
N ASP A 24 -11.43 43.95 20.25
CA ASP A 24 -11.34 43.12 21.43
C ASP A 24 -12.37 42.00 21.36
N PHE A 25 -11.90 40.77 21.23
CA PHE A 25 -12.74 39.61 21.44
C PHE A 25 -12.16 38.81 22.61
N SER A 26 -12.74 39.08 23.78
CA SER A 26 -12.49 38.32 24.99
C SER A 26 -13.04 36.89 24.84
N THR A 27 -12.13 35.92 24.88
CA THR A 27 -12.19 34.62 25.50
C THR A 27 -13.48 33.81 25.41
N SER A 28 -13.45 32.78 24.55
CA SER A 28 -13.83 31.45 24.93
C SER A 28 -12.78 30.50 24.31
N SER A 29 -12.22 29.62 25.13
CA SER A 29 -11.13 28.72 24.81
C SER A 29 -11.63 27.58 23.90
N GLU A 30 -11.67 27.81 22.58
CA GLU A 30 -11.50 26.76 21.60
C GLU A 30 -10.00 26.64 21.37
N ALA A 31 -9.44 25.48 21.71
CA ALA A 31 -8.05 25.14 21.44
C ALA A 31 -7.80 25.43 19.96
N GLY A 32 -7.00 26.46 19.67
CA GLY A 32 -6.80 26.95 18.33
C GLY A 32 -6.08 25.91 17.51
N ILE A 33 -6.82 25.20 16.66
CA ILE A 33 -6.30 24.31 15.63
C ILE A 33 -5.46 25.18 14.69
N THR A 34 -4.17 24.88 14.58
CA THR A 34 -3.24 25.61 13.72
C THR A 34 -3.64 25.51 12.25
N LEU A 35 -3.13 26.42 11.42
CA LEU A 35 -3.39 26.36 9.97
C LEU A 35 -2.85 25.05 9.36
N GLU A 36 -1.75 24.53 9.90
CA GLU A 36 -1.17 23.23 9.54
C GLU A 36 -2.11 22.07 9.89
N GLU A 37 -2.65 22.06 11.11
CA GLU A 37 -3.64 21.03 11.53
C GLU A 37 -4.93 21.11 10.70
N LYS A 38 -5.36 22.32 10.30
CA LYS A 38 -6.50 22.48 9.38
C LYS A 38 -6.19 21.99 7.96
N MET A 39 -4.97 22.20 7.49
CA MET A 39 -4.53 21.70 6.19
C MET A 39 -4.34 20.18 6.22
N GLU A 40 -3.79 19.60 7.28
CA GLU A 40 -3.74 18.13 7.44
C GLU A 40 -5.13 17.49 7.48
N ALA A 41 -6.10 18.12 8.14
CA ALA A 41 -7.48 17.64 8.17
C ALA A 41 -8.18 17.65 6.79
N LEU A 42 -7.73 18.47 5.84
CA LEU A 42 -8.26 18.52 4.48
C LEU A 42 -7.81 17.33 3.61
N TYR A 43 -6.76 16.60 4.02
CA TYR A 43 -6.16 15.50 3.24
C TYR A 43 -6.27 14.13 3.92
N VAL A 44 -7.32 13.92 4.69
CA VAL A 44 -7.60 12.63 5.35
C VAL A 44 -8.02 11.59 4.31
N ILE A 45 -7.23 10.53 4.17
CA ILE A 45 -7.54 9.36 3.34
C ILE A 45 -8.46 8.40 4.12
N SER A 46 -8.19 8.23 5.41
CA SER A 46 -8.90 7.31 6.30
C SER A 46 -8.83 7.73 7.77
N PRO A 47 -9.70 7.19 8.63
CA PRO A 47 -9.60 7.38 10.09
C PRO A 47 -8.30 6.82 10.69
N TYR A 48 -7.55 6.03 9.94
CA TYR A 48 -6.31 5.37 10.39
C TYR A 48 -5.04 6.01 9.85
N ASP A 49 -5.13 7.19 9.21
CA ASP A 49 -3.97 7.84 8.58
C ASP A 49 -2.82 8.06 9.56
N HIS A 50 -3.11 8.52 10.78
CA HIS A 50 -2.10 8.69 11.82
C HIS A 50 -1.38 7.38 12.16
N VAL A 51 -2.13 6.29 12.35
CA VAL A 51 -1.57 4.96 12.67
C VAL A 51 -0.75 4.44 11.49
N ILE A 52 -1.32 4.49 10.27
CA ILE A 52 -0.65 3.97 9.07
C ILE A 52 0.62 4.79 8.79
N ARG A 53 0.55 6.12 8.85
CA ARG A 53 1.70 7.01 8.59
C ARG A 53 2.82 6.75 9.59
N ASN A 54 2.55 6.87 10.88
CA ASN A 54 3.58 6.75 11.91
C ASN A 54 4.29 5.40 11.88
N ILE A 55 3.54 4.31 11.68
CA ILE A 55 4.13 2.97 11.63
C ILE A 55 4.90 2.77 10.32
N SER A 56 4.32 3.16 9.17
CA SER A 56 4.97 2.94 7.88
C SER A 56 6.27 3.73 7.74
N GLU A 57 6.28 5.00 8.14
CA GLU A 57 7.49 5.84 8.12
C GLU A 57 8.58 5.27 9.03
N ARG A 58 8.23 4.79 10.23
CA ARG A 58 9.17 4.13 11.14
C ARG A 58 9.75 2.84 10.55
N GLU A 59 8.95 2.08 9.81
CA GLU A 59 9.36 0.85 9.14
C GLU A 59 10.03 1.11 7.76
N GLY A 60 10.17 2.39 7.34
CA GLY A 60 10.81 2.79 6.10
C GLY A 60 9.94 2.63 4.84
N ASN A 61 8.62 2.55 4.99
CA ASN A 61 7.68 2.37 3.89
C ASN A 61 6.85 3.62 3.60
N ASP A 62 6.39 3.76 2.36
CA ASP A 62 5.46 4.83 1.99
C ASP A 62 4.06 4.55 2.56
N TRP A 63 3.62 5.39 3.50
CA TRP A 63 2.32 5.27 4.16
C TRP A 63 1.14 5.34 3.17
N ARG A 64 1.29 6.05 2.04
CA ARG A 64 0.25 6.16 1.00
C ARG A 64 0.05 4.82 0.29
N LEU A 65 1.14 4.08 0.08
CA LEU A 65 1.07 2.72 -0.45
C LEU A 65 0.40 1.78 0.56
N MET A 66 0.80 1.84 1.83
CA MET A 66 0.17 1.03 2.88
C MET A 66 -1.31 1.37 3.06
N SER A 67 -1.70 2.65 2.94
CA SER A 67 -3.12 3.05 2.91
C SER A 67 -3.86 2.51 1.69
N ALA A 68 -3.21 2.45 0.52
CA ALA A 68 -3.82 1.86 -0.67
C ALA A 68 -4.07 0.36 -0.51
N ILE A 69 -3.14 -0.37 0.12
CA ILE A 69 -3.30 -1.78 0.50
C ILE A 69 -4.46 -1.92 1.50
N ALA A 70 -4.47 -1.16 2.60
CA ALA A 70 -5.53 -1.19 3.61
C ALA A 70 -6.92 -0.98 3.02
N TYR A 71 -7.04 -0.02 2.11
CA TYR A 71 -8.31 0.20 1.41
C TYR A 71 -8.73 -1.01 0.59
N HIS A 72 -7.81 -1.62 -0.15
CA HIS A 72 -8.13 -2.79 -0.98
C HIS A 72 -8.55 -3.97 -0.09
N GLU A 73 -7.81 -4.23 0.98
CA GLU A 73 -7.99 -5.38 1.86
C GLU A 73 -9.28 -5.30 2.70
N SER A 74 -9.57 -4.15 3.29
CA SER A 74 -10.66 -4.02 4.27
C SER A 74 -11.62 -2.86 4.03
N ARG A 75 -11.36 -1.96 3.09
CA ARG A 75 -12.02 -0.66 3.00
C ARG A 75 -11.89 0.15 4.30
N PHE A 76 -10.74 0.05 4.93
CA PHE A 76 -10.44 0.64 6.24
C PHE A 76 -11.33 0.13 7.39
N LYS A 77 -11.78 -1.13 7.35
CA LYS A 77 -12.50 -1.77 8.46
C LYS A 77 -11.53 -2.63 9.25
N ALA A 78 -11.30 -2.29 10.51
CA ALA A 78 -10.33 -2.97 11.35
C ALA A 78 -10.85 -4.28 11.97
N ASP A 79 -12.15 -4.43 12.08
CA ASP A 79 -12.82 -5.51 12.79
C ASP A 79 -13.26 -6.69 11.90
N ILE A 80 -12.86 -6.70 10.62
CA ILE A 80 -13.32 -7.74 9.69
C ILE A 80 -12.43 -8.98 9.70
N VAL A 81 -13.10 -10.13 9.51
CA VAL A 81 -12.46 -11.43 9.29
C VAL A 81 -12.97 -11.99 7.97
N SER A 82 -12.05 -12.32 7.07
CA SER A 82 -12.41 -12.90 5.77
C SER A 82 -12.84 -14.38 5.93
N ARG A 83 -13.50 -14.92 4.90
CA ARG A 83 -13.87 -16.36 4.86
C ARG A 83 -12.66 -17.30 4.97
N ARG A 84 -11.47 -16.84 4.61
CA ARG A 84 -10.21 -17.59 4.70
C ARG A 84 -9.45 -17.35 6.00
N GLY A 85 -10.01 -16.54 6.92
CA GLY A 85 -9.43 -16.24 8.23
C GLY A 85 -8.42 -15.09 8.23
N ALA A 86 -8.27 -14.33 7.15
CA ALA A 86 -7.50 -13.09 7.17
C ALA A 86 -8.20 -12.05 8.04
N ARG A 87 -7.46 -11.27 8.84
CA ARG A 87 -7.99 -10.41 9.89
C ARG A 87 -7.50 -8.98 9.80
N GLY A 88 -8.38 -8.07 10.18
CA GLY A 88 -8.07 -6.67 10.44
C GLY A 88 -7.88 -5.81 9.21
N LEU A 89 -7.36 -4.63 9.44
CA LEU A 89 -7.22 -3.54 8.47
C LEU A 89 -6.46 -3.95 7.20
N MET A 90 -5.37 -4.70 7.37
CA MET A 90 -4.45 -5.15 6.33
C MET A 90 -4.64 -6.64 5.96
N GLN A 91 -5.69 -7.29 6.46
CA GLN A 91 -6.05 -8.68 6.20
C GLN A 91 -4.88 -9.66 6.38
N ILE A 92 -4.25 -9.62 7.55
CA ILE A 92 -3.13 -10.52 7.87
C ILE A 92 -3.68 -11.92 8.22
N MET A 93 -3.08 -12.94 7.63
CA MET A 93 -3.38 -14.33 7.97
C MET A 93 -2.73 -14.71 9.31
N PRO A 94 -3.42 -15.43 10.21
CA PRO A 94 -2.83 -15.89 11.47
C PRO A 94 -1.54 -16.69 11.30
N ALA A 95 -1.45 -17.50 10.24
CA ALA A 95 -0.23 -18.26 9.94
C ALA A 95 0.95 -17.35 9.57
N VAL A 96 0.70 -16.18 8.99
CA VAL A 96 1.73 -15.17 8.73
C VAL A 96 2.12 -14.45 10.00
N ALA A 97 1.15 -14.05 10.84
CA ALA A 97 1.38 -13.37 12.10
C ALA A 97 2.28 -14.17 13.05
N ARG A 98 2.07 -15.48 13.12
CA ARG A 98 2.92 -16.39 13.93
C ARG A 98 4.40 -16.37 13.51
N GLN A 99 4.73 -16.04 12.28
CA GLN A 99 6.12 -15.90 11.83
C GLN A 99 6.82 -14.64 12.38
N PHE A 100 6.04 -13.76 13.00
CA PHE A 100 6.49 -12.52 13.65
C PHE A 100 6.14 -12.52 15.15
N ASP A 101 6.02 -13.71 15.75
CA ASP A 101 5.75 -13.92 17.18
C ASP A 101 4.41 -13.37 17.69
N VAL A 102 3.45 -13.12 16.78
CA VAL A 102 2.08 -12.75 17.13
C VAL A 102 1.19 -13.99 17.03
N ALA A 103 0.89 -14.57 18.20
CA ALA A 103 0.08 -15.80 18.30
C ALA A 103 -1.41 -15.52 18.47
N SER A 104 -1.80 -14.38 19.10
CA SER A 104 -3.20 -14.03 19.33
C SER A 104 -3.87 -13.58 18.03
N GLU A 105 -4.98 -14.22 17.71
CA GLU A 105 -5.80 -13.84 16.55
C GLU A 105 -6.59 -12.56 16.82
N GLU A 106 -6.93 -12.28 18.07
CA GLU A 106 -7.60 -11.06 18.51
C GLU A 106 -6.68 -9.85 18.32
N ALA A 107 -5.36 -10.00 18.57
CA ALA A 107 -4.39 -8.95 18.36
C ALA A 107 -4.32 -8.50 16.89
N LEU A 108 -4.77 -9.34 15.94
CA LEU A 108 -4.82 -8.97 14.53
C LEU A 108 -5.99 -8.03 14.19
N LEU A 109 -6.93 -7.81 15.10
CA LEU A 109 -8.00 -6.83 14.94
C LEU A 109 -7.60 -5.46 15.50
N ASP A 110 -6.50 -5.38 16.27
CA ASP A 110 -5.92 -4.12 16.69
C ASP A 110 -5.23 -3.42 15.49
N PRO A 111 -5.62 -2.18 15.14
CA PRO A 111 -5.07 -1.49 13.97
C PRO A 111 -3.55 -1.30 14.00
N GLU A 112 -2.98 -0.98 15.16
CA GLU A 112 -1.53 -0.74 15.28
C GLU A 112 -0.74 -2.03 15.04
N THR A 113 -1.13 -3.10 15.71
CA THR A 113 -0.52 -4.44 15.53
C THR A 113 -0.66 -4.91 14.09
N ASN A 114 -1.82 -4.72 13.49
CA ASN A 114 -2.13 -5.18 12.14
C ASN A 114 -1.31 -4.43 11.08
N VAL A 115 -1.23 -3.09 11.19
CA VAL A 115 -0.43 -2.24 10.31
C VAL A 115 1.07 -2.53 10.48
N LEU A 116 1.55 -2.71 11.71
CA LEU A 116 2.95 -3.07 11.97
C LEU A 116 3.32 -4.40 11.30
N LEU A 117 2.47 -5.42 11.46
CA LEU A 117 2.69 -6.71 10.81
C LEU A 117 2.70 -6.61 9.30
N ALA A 118 1.80 -5.84 8.70
CA ALA A 118 1.77 -5.64 7.25
C ALA A 118 3.07 -5.00 6.73
N ASN A 119 3.60 -4.01 7.44
CA ASN A 119 4.88 -3.38 7.10
C ASN A 119 6.04 -4.39 7.21
N LYS A 120 6.08 -5.19 8.27
CA LYS A 120 7.09 -6.24 8.43
C LYS A 120 6.99 -7.33 7.35
N VAL A 121 5.78 -7.70 6.95
CA VAL A 121 5.54 -8.64 5.84
C VAL A 121 6.07 -8.04 4.54
N TRP A 122 5.76 -6.77 4.27
CA TRP A 122 6.25 -6.05 3.09
C TRP A 122 7.78 -6.06 3.04
N ASN A 123 8.45 -5.66 4.11
CA ASN A 123 9.91 -5.60 4.20
C ASN A 123 10.55 -6.99 4.05
N ARG A 124 9.94 -8.04 4.60
CA ARG A 124 10.40 -9.42 4.43
C ARG A 124 10.27 -9.89 2.98
N ILE A 125 9.16 -9.57 2.31
CA ILE A 125 8.97 -9.90 0.90
C ILE A 125 10.05 -9.21 0.06
N ASP A 126 10.23 -7.91 0.26
CA ASP A 126 11.19 -7.10 -0.48
C ASP A 126 12.61 -7.64 -0.35
N SER A 127 13.07 -7.90 0.88
CA SER A 127 14.39 -8.48 1.13
C SER A 127 14.55 -9.91 0.58
N THR A 128 13.47 -10.70 0.52
CA THR A 128 13.52 -12.10 0.07
C THR A 128 13.48 -12.23 -1.46
N LEU A 129 12.90 -11.26 -2.16
CA LEU A 129 12.80 -11.31 -3.63
C LEU A 129 14.14 -11.15 -4.34
N ASP A 130 15.13 -10.58 -3.68
CA ASP A 130 16.47 -10.33 -4.25
C ASP A 130 16.36 -9.66 -5.63
N LEU A 131 15.79 -8.48 -5.64
CA LEU A 131 15.58 -7.70 -6.86
C LEU A 131 16.81 -6.84 -7.17
N PRO A 132 17.21 -6.71 -8.45
CA PRO A 132 18.37 -5.92 -8.82
C PRO A 132 18.15 -4.43 -8.51
N ALA A 133 19.22 -3.70 -8.16
CA ALA A 133 19.16 -2.28 -7.84
C ALA A 133 18.61 -1.40 -8.99
N GLY A 134 18.77 -1.85 -10.24
CA GLY A 134 18.29 -1.13 -11.44
C GLY A 134 16.87 -1.46 -11.88
N ILE A 135 16.12 -2.25 -11.10
CA ILE A 135 14.71 -2.54 -11.43
C ILE A 135 13.87 -1.26 -11.39
N SER A 136 12.89 -1.16 -12.28
CA SER A 136 11.93 -0.04 -12.22
C SER A 136 11.12 -0.09 -10.91
N GLU A 137 10.82 1.07 -10.33
CA GLU A 137 9.99 1.15 -9.12
C GLU A 137 8.62 0.52 -9.33
N LYS A 138 8.05 0.68 -10.53
CA LYS A 138 6.79 0.04 -10.92
C LYS A 138 6.87 -1.49 -10.85
N ASP A 139 7.91 -2.09 -11.42
CA ASP A 139 8.08 -3.54 -11.41
C ASP A 139 8.34 -4.04 -10.00
N ARG A 140 9.23 -3.36 -9.24
CA ARG A 140 9.52 -3.68 -7.84
C ARG A 140 8.24 -3.73 -7.00
N MET A 141 7.47 -2.64 -6.98
CA MET A 141 6.23 -2.58 -6.22
C MET A 141 5.22 -3.63 -6.68
N SER A 142 5.07 -3.82 -8.00
CA SER A 142 4.13 -4.82 -8.54
C SER A 142 4.49 -6.24 -8.13
N LEU A 143 5.78 -6.60 -8.14
CA LEU A 143 6.25 -7.91 -7.70
C LEU A 143 6.03 -8.14 -6.20
N ILE A 144 6.29 -7.12 -5.35
CA ILE A 144 6.05 -7.22 -3.92
C ILE A 144 4.55 -7.34 -3.63
N LEU A 145 3.71 -6.53 -4.29
CA LEU A 145 2.25 -6.62 -4.18
C LEU A 145 1.72 -8.00 -4.61
N ALA A 146 2.26 -8.55 -5.71
CA ALA A 146 1.90 -9.89 -6.16
C ALA A 146 2.27 -10.97 -5.13
N CYS A 147 3.41 -10.83 -4.46
CA CYS A 147 3.80 -11.70 -3.36
C CYS A 147 2.90 -11.56 -2.14
N TYR A 148 2.53 -10.33 -1.80
CA TYR A 148 1.64 -10.04 -0.67
C TYR A 148 0.28 -10.73 -0.83
N ASN A 149 -0.31 -10.64 -2.03
CA ASN A 149 -1.63 -11.21 -2.33
C ASN A 149 -1.58 -12.70 -2.70
N GLY A 150 -0.67 -13.08 -3.61
CA GLY A 150 -0.61 -14.42 -4.22
C GLY A 150 0.37 -15.38 -3.57
N GLY A 151 1.26 -14.85 -2.72
CA GLY A 151 2.31 -15.61 -2.04
C GLY A 151 3.62 -15.65 -2.81
N ILE A 152 4.71 -15.41 -2.08
CA ILE A 152 6.08 -15.31 -2.61
C ILE A 152 6.54 -16.58 -3.35
N GLY A 153 6.08 -17.76 -2.93
CA GLY A 153 6.43 -19.02 -3.58
C GLY A 153 5.96 -19.10 -5.02
N HIS A 154 4.71 -18.67 -5.30
CA HIS A 154 4.14 -18.66 -6.64
C HIS A 154 4.81 -17.61 -7.54
N VAL A 155 5.11 -16.42 -7.00
CA VAL A 155 5.83 -15.38 -7.76
C VAL A 155 7.24 -15.84 -8.08
N ASN A 156 7.95 -16.46 -7.15
CA ASN A 156 9.29 -17.02 -7.41
C ASN A 156 9.27 -18.17 -8.41
N ASP A 157 8.22 -19.00 -8.45
CA ASP A 157 8.04 -19.99 -9.50
C ASP A 157 7.88 -19.33 -10.87
N ALA A 158 7.05 -18.31 -11.00
CA ALA A 158 6.87 -17.55 -12.23
C ALA A 158 8.19 -16.93 -12.70
N ARG A 159 8.97 -16.36 -11.76
CA ARG A 159 10.31 -15.81 -12.05
C ARG A 159 11.30 -16.89 -12.50
N ARG A 160 11.24 -18.12 -11.96
CA ARG A 160 12.06 -19.24 -12.42
C ARG A 160 11.67 -19.68 -13.83
N LEU A 161 10.37 -19.77 -14.10
CA LEU A 161 9.87 -20.07 -15.45
C LEU A 161 10.32 -19.02 -16.47
N ALA A 162 10.25 -17.74 -16.12
CA ALA A 162 10.76 -16.66 -16.99
C ALA A 162 12.24 -16.87 -17.31
N ARG A 163 13.10 -17.15 -16.31
CA ARG A 163 14.55 -17.35 -16.49
C ARG A 163 14.85 -18.52 -17.45
N VAL A 164 14.19 -19.67 -17.27
CA VAL A 164 14.47 -20.85 -18.15
C VAL A 164 13.99 -20.64 -19.57
N ASN A 165 13.05 -19.71 -19.80
CA ASN A 165 12.60 -19.33 -21.13
C ASN A 165 13.36 -18.10 -21.70
N GLY A 166 14.42 -17.63 -21.03
CA GLY A 166 15.24 -16.51 -21.50
C GLY A 166 14.58 -15.13 -21.39
N GLU A 167 13.58 -15.00 -20.54
CA GLU A 167 12.83 -13.76 -20.34
C GLU A 167 13.19 -13.08 -19.02
N ASP A 168 12.92 -11.77 -18.92
CA ASP A 168 13.27 -11.00 -17.72
C ASP A 168 12.40 -11.41 -16.51
N PRO A 169 12.99 -12.05 -15.48
CA PRO A 169 12.28 -12.50 -14.29
C PRO A 169 11.88 -11.35 -13.36
N ASN A 170 12.29 -10.13 -13.65
CA ASN A 170 12.02 -8.95 -12.83
C ASN A 170 11.00 -8.00 -13.49
N SER A 171 10.57 -8.26 -14.72
CA SER A 171 9.46 -7.56 -15.35
C SER A 171 8.13 -8.08 -14.81
N TRP A 172 7.31 -7.18 -14.25
CA TRP A 172 5.96 -7.55 -13.78
C TRP A 172 5.09 -8.16 -14.87
N GLU A 173 5.15 -7.63 -16.08
CA GLU A 173 4.37 -8.13 -17.20
C GLU A 173 4.73 -9.58 -17.54
N VAL A 174 6.01 -9.90 -17.56
CA VAL A 174 6.52 -11.25 -17.79
C VAL A 174 6.08 -12.19 -16.66
N VAL A 175 6.31 -11.78 -15.40
CA VAL A 175 5.96 -12.59 -14.23
C VAL A 175 4.45 -12.85 -14.15
N LEU A 176 3.62 -11.87 -14.44
CA LEU A 176 2.16 -12.03 -14.48
C LEU A 176 1.74 -13.07 -15.51
N ARG A 177 2.34 -13.05 -16.70
CA ARG A 177 2.07 -14.06 -17.73
C ARG A 177 2.42 -15.47 -17.24
N TYR A 178 3.56 -15.67 -16.58
CA TYR A 178 3.92 -16.97 -16.02
C TYR A 178 3.06 -17.37 -14.82
N LEU A 179 2.56 -16.43 -14.02
CA LEU A 179 1.55 -16.73 -13.00
C LEU A 179 0.25 -17.26 -13.63
N GLU A 180 -0.17 -16.72 -14.77
CA GLU A 180 -1.32 -17.22 -15.53
C GLU A 180 -1.04 -18.62 -16.12
N LEU A 181 0.09 -18.81 -16.79
CA LEU A 181 0.51 -20.07 -17.39
C LEU A 181 0.65 -21.18 -16.34
N LYS A 182 0.94 -20.88 -15.08
CA LYS A 182 0.95 -21.83 -13.97
C LYS A 182 -0.43 -22.46 -13.64
N SER A 183 -1.50 -22.07 -14.31
CA SER A 183 -2.77 -22.82 -14.27
C SER A 183 -2.76 -24.08 -15.14
N ASP A 184 -1.86 -24.14 -16.13
CA ASP A 184 -1.69 -25.24 -17.07
C ASP A 184 -0.67 -26.29 -16.56
N PRO A 185 -0.95 -27.61 -16.68
CA PRO A 185 -0.03 -28.69 -16.32
C PRO A 185 1.35 -28.56 -16.94
N ALA A 186 1.45 -28.11 -18.19
CA ALA A 186 2.74 -27.96 -18.90
C ALA A 186 3.71 -27.02 -18.15
N TYR A 187 3.17 -26.06 -17.38
CA TYR A 187 3.97 -25.11 -16.62
C TYR A 187 4.07 -25.46 -15.14
N TYR A 188 2.95 -25.80 -14.45
CA TYR A 188 3.05 -26.06 -13.01
C TYR A 188 3.72 -27.39 -12.66
N GLN A 189 3.87 -28.32 -13.62
CA GLN A 189 4.62 -29.56 -13.44
C GLN A 189 6.09 -29.43 -13.88
N HIS A 190 6.51 -28.27 -14.39
CA HIS A 190 7.89 -28.03 -14.79
C HIS A 190 8.84 -28.16 -13.59
N GLU A 191 10.02 -28.73 -13.79
CA GLU A 191 11.00 -29.07 -12.73
C GLU A 191 11.41 -27.87 -11.84
N VAL A 192 11.40 -26.65 -12.38
CA VAL A 192 11.76 -25.44 -11.63
C VAL A 192 10.63 -24.92 -10.74
N VAL A 193 9.41 -25.45 -10.88
CA VAL A 193 8.24 -25.03 -10.10
C VAL A 193 8.20 -25.80 -8.77
N LYS A 194 8.14 -25.07 -7.66
CA LYS A 194 8.16 -25.64 -6.30
C LYS A 194 6.80 -25.59 -5.60
N CYS A 195 5.96 -24.60 -5.95
CA CYS A 195 4.66 -24.38 -5.30
C CYS A 195 3.46 -24.90 -6.14
N GLY A 196 3.74 -25.58 -7.26
CA GLY A 196 2.72 -26.23 -8.09
C GLY A 196 1.75 -25.25 -8.74
N LYS A 197 0.51 -25.72 -8.96
CA LYS A 197 -0.55 -25.01 -9.68
C LYS A 197 -0.93 -23.69 -8.99
N PHE A 198 -1.15 -22.65 -9.81
CA PHE A 198 -1.66 -21.35 -9.33
C PHE A 198 -2.89 -20.94 -10.16
N THR A 199 -4.02 -20.76 -9.48
CA THR A 199 -5.28 -20.34 -10.10
C THR A 199 -5.71 -18.94 -9.72
N GLY A 200 -4.96 -18.29 -8.80
CA GLY A 200 -5.24 -16.97 -8.25
C GLY A 200 -4.78 -15.78 -9.12
N TYR A 201 -4.20 -16.01 -10.30
CA TYR A 201 -3.54 -14.97 -11.09
C TYR A 201 -4.45 -13.79 -11.44
N ARG A 202 -5.75 -14.01 -11.72
CA ARG A 202 -6.71 -12.95 -12.02
C ARG A 202 -6.93 -12.02 -10.81
N GLN A 203 -7.06 -12.63 -9.62
CA GLN A 203 -7.19 -11.89 -8.37
C GLN A 203 -5.94 -11.10 -8.06
N THR A 204 -4.76 -11.73 -8.20
CA THR A 204 -3.47 -11.06 -7.97
C THR A 204 -3.23 -9.92 -8.95
N ARG A 205 -3.55 -10.10 -10.25
CA ARG A 205 -3.49 -9.03 -11.24
C ARG A 205 -4.37 -7.85 -10.86
N ALA A 206 -5.65 -8.11 -10.52
CA ALA A 206 -6.59 -7.06 -10.11
C ALA A 206 -6.10 -6.34 -8.85
N PHE A 207 -5.61 -7.08 -7.86
CA PHE A 207 -5.04 -6.53 -6.63
C PHE A 207 -3.90 -5.55 -6.94
N VAL A 208 -2.90 -5.98 -7.70
CA VAL A 208 -1.75 -5.13 -8.06
C VAL A 208 -2.22 -3.86 -8.78
N GLN A 209 -3.10 -3.99 -9.77
CA GLN A 209 -3.61 -2.87 -10.53
C GLN A 209 -4.39 -1.88 -9.68
N ASP A 210 -5.30 -2.37 -8.83
CA ASP A 210 -6.17 -1.53 -7.99
C ASP A 210 -5.35 -0.78 -6.93
N VAL A 211 -4.40 -1.48 -6.27
CA VAL A 211 -3.52 -0.85 -5.27
C VAL A 211 -2.64 0.22 -5.93
N MET A 212 -2.00 -0.07 -7.06
CA MET A 212 -1.14 0.90 -7.77
C MET A 212 -1.93 2.13 -8.25
N ASN A 213 -3.14 1.94 -8.79
CA ASN A 213 -4.00 3.05 -9.20
C ASN A 213 -4.39 3.93 -8.01
N ARG A 214 -4.69 3.32 -6.89
CA ARG A 214 -5.05 4.02 -5.65
C ARG A 214 -3.86 4.73 -5.03
N TYR A 215 -2.71 4.09 -4.97
CA TYR A 215 -1.45 4.70 -4.55
C TYR A 215 -1.15 5.97 -5.34
N ASN A 216 -1.21 5.89 -6.68
CA ASN A 216 -1.02 7.05 -7.55
C ASN A 216 -2.04 8.18 -7.28
N LYS A 217 -3.30 7.83 -6.92
CA LYS A 217 -4.29 8.81 -6.50
C LYS A 217 -3.90 9.46 -5.18
N TYR A 218 -3.47 8.69 -4.19
CA TYR A 218 -3.08 9.19 -2.88
C TYR A 218 -1.82 10.07 -2.95
N CYS A 219 -0.85 9.72 -3.79
CA CYS A 219 0.31 10.57 -4.03
C CYS A 219 -0.07 11.95 -4.59
N ARG A 220 -1.08 12.03 -5.47
CA ARG A 220 -1.58 13.32 -5.99
C ARG A 220 -2.32 14.13 -4.95
N ILE A 221 -3.10 13.50 -4.08
CA ILE A 221 -3.82 14.19 -2.99
C ILE A 221 -2.83 14.75 -1.97
N ALA A 222 -1.80 14.02 -1.60
CA ALA A 222 -0.82 14.44 -0.61
C ALA A 222 0.21 15.47 -1.12
N GLN A 223 0.15 15.85 -2.40
CA GLN A 223 1.00 16.90 -3.01
C GLN A 223 0.28 18.26 -3.12
N LEU A 224 -1.00 18.32 -2.78
CA LEU A 224 -1.80 19.53 -2.79
C LEU A 224 -1.76 20.22 -1.44
#